data_30fdec01144c355acade3e69413d03ad
#
_entry.id   30fdec01144c355acade3e69413d03ad
#
_cell.length_a   1.000
_cell.length_b   1.000
_cell.length_c   1.000
_cell.angle_alpha   90.00
_cell.angle_beta   90.00
_cell.angle_gamma   90.00
#
_symmetry.space_group_name_H-M   'P 1'
#
loop_
_entity.id
_entity.type
_entity.pdbx_description
1 polymer ?
#
loop_
_entity_poly.entity_id
_entity_poly.type
_entity_poly.pdbx_seq_one_letter_code
_entity_poly.pdbx_strand_id
1 'polypeptide(L)'
;MAGKRLIISNKSNKPDNIVMHEAEIYSKCEEIEALMPRFMRSFFIYLRGNVLPMTRLAYLRDINFFFEYLINQTDLTSAEKVSDIKASELAELKAMDINLFIDYCRHYSIFDEESGNTYVYENSNKTLARKKSSLSVMFKQLYRDEILPKNITDGFDPIRVQKAGEKEIKALQDDEVMLMLDAVTNGTGLTKQEYNFWKKTKKRDKAILMLFITYGLRLSELWQLNIDSFNFNRGEFIIYRKRGKESTMPLNKSVSDCLHDYIDNERPKEDTLMPEHKSALFLSLQGKRMTERQLRQLVKKYTSIALHTSRDGGYSPHKLRATTATSLIGRGNSIYDVAALLDHEQVTTTQLYAQHKKNVKRNLVNDMEWEEERKEGSIDQNENE
;
A
#
# COMPACT_ATOMS: atom_id res chain seq x y z
N MET A 1 21.05 23.66 8.52
CA MET A 1 22.03 22.55 8.68
C MET A 1 22.09 21.79 7.36
N ALA A 2 23.27 21.73 6.72
CA ALA A 2 23.46 20.91 5.52
C ALA A 2 23.26 19.45 5.91
N GLY A 3 22.23 18.81 5.37
CA GLY A 3 21.91 17.41 5.65
C GLY A 3 23.11 16.52 5.33
N LYS A 4 23.50 15.67 6.26
CA LYS A 4 24.51 14.63 6.05
C LYS A 4 24.10 13.81 4.84
N ARG A 5 24.92 13.82 3.80
CA ARG A 5 24.69 13.04 2.57
C ARG A 5 24.94 11.57 2.90
N LEU A 6 23.94 10.72 2.75
CA LEU A 6 24.12 9.28 2.84
C LEU A 6 24.90 8.80 1.62
N ILE A 7 25.99 8.07 1.84
CA ILE A 7 26.81 7.46 0.78
C ILE A 7 26.71 5.95 0.93
N ILE A 8 26.29 5.27 -0.16
CA ILE A 8 26.23 3.82 -0.20
C ILE A 8 27.66 3.31 -0.45
N SER A 9 28.26 2.69 0.56
CA SER A 9 29.64 2.17 0.49
C SER A 9 29.74 0.77 -0.09
N ASN A 10 28.69 -0.05 0.05
CA ASN A 10 28.62 -1.42 -0.44
C ASN A 10 27.57 -1.54 -1.54
N LYS A 11 27.94 -2.10 -2.69
CA LYS A 11 27.00 -2.38 -3.78
C LYS A 11 26.07 -3.52 -3.35
N SER A 12 24.79 -3.20 -3.18
CA SER A 12 23.72 -4.20 -3.11
C SER A 12 23.17 -4.41 -4.54
N ASN A 13 22.50 -5.53 -4.78
CA ASN A 13 21.80 -5.75 -6.06
C ASN A 13 20.53 -4.89 -6.20
N LYS A 14 20.20 -4.08 -5.18
CA LYS A 14 19.06 -3.17 -5.19
C LYS A 14 19.47 -1.81 -5.76
N PRO A 15 18.57 -1.12 -6.49
CA PRO A 15 18.77 0.26 -6.89
C PRO A 15 19.04 1.19 -5.69
N ASP A 16 19.88 2.20 -5.90
CA ASP A 16 20.31 3.13 -4.84
C ASP A 16 19.14 3.81 -4.12
N ASN A 17 18.08 4.17 -4.85
CA ASN A 17 16.91 4.80 -4.25
C ASN A 17 16.17 3.88 -3.25
N ILE A 18 16.19 2.57 -3.46
CA ILE A 18 15.60 1.59 -2.52
C ILE A 18 16.47 1.51 -1.26
N VAL A 19 17.80 1.40 -1.45
CA VAL A 19 18.75 1.34 -0.34
C VAL A 19 18.68 2.61 0.52
N MET A 20 18.61 3.78 -0.12
CA MET A 20 18.47 5.06 0.59
C MET A 20 17.16 5.16 1.37
N HIS A 21 16.05 4.73 0.78
CA HIS A 21 14.77 4.71 1.47
C HIS A 21 14.74 3.74 2.68
N GLU A 22 15.33 2.55 2.52
CA GLU A 22 15.50 1.62 3.64
C GLU A 22 16.36 2.24 4.76
N ALA A 23 17.46 2.92 4.39
CA ALA A 23 18.33 3.62 5.36
C ALA A 23 17.59 4.72 6.13
N GLU A 24 16.72 5.50 5.47
CA GLU A 24 15.88 6.48 6.15
C GLU A 24 14.91 5.84 7.16
N ILE A 25 14.35 4.67 6.84
CA ILE A 25 13.47 3.94 7.76
C ILE A 25 14.28 3.43 8.95
N TYR A 26 15.48 2.91 8.73
CA TYR A 26 16.38 2.46 9.81
C TYR A 26 16.74 3.63 10.73
N SER A 27 17.12 4.80 10.21
CA SER A 27 17.40 5.99 11.00
C SER A 27 16.22 6.38 11.90
N LYS A 28 15.00 6.40 11.35
CA LYS A 28 13.79 6.68 12.14
C LYS A 28 13.51 5.63 13.22
N CYS A 29 13.85 4.36 12.99
CA CYS A 29 13.74 3.33 14.02
C CYS A 29 14.78 3.59 15.14
N GLU A 30 16.01 3.91 14.79
CA GLU A 30 17.09 4.18 15.76
C GLU A 30 16.79 5.43 16.59
N GLU A 31 16.22 6.47 16.00
CA GLU A 31 15.77 7.67 16.72
C GLU A 31 14.74 7.32 17.80
N ILE A 32 13.74 6.47 17.48
CA ILE A 32 12.73 6.06 18.47
C ILE A 32 13.35 5.11 19.51
N GLU A 33 14.20 4.15 19.11
CA GLU A 33 14.86 3.23 20.02
C GLU A 33 15.76 3.97 21.04
N ALA A 34 16.38 5.07 20.63
CA ALA A 34 17.20 5.89 21.52
C ALA A 34 16.39 6.60 22.64
N LEU A 35 15.08 6.81 22.43
CA LEU A 35 14.16 7.38 23.41
C LEU A 35 13.58 6.35 24.37
N MET A 36 13.75 5.04 24.08
CA MET A 36 13.14 3.97 24.85
C MET A 36 14.01 3.46 26.01
N PRO A 37 13.41 2.77 27.01
CA PRO A 37 14.13 2.25 28.17
C PRO A 37 15.23 1.25 27.78
N ARG A 38 16.32 1.24 28.54
CA ARG A 38 17.49 0.39 28.22
C ARG A 38 17.20 -1.11 28.25
N PHE A 39 16.25 -1.57 29.06
CA PHE A 39 15.87 -2.99 29.12
C PHE A 39 15.22 -3.48 27.81
N MET A 40 14.78 -2.58 26.92
CA MET A 40 14.22 -2.93 25.61
C MET A 40 15.25 -3.37 24.56
N ARG A 41 16.55 -3.36 24.86
CA ARG A 41 17.61 -3.64 23.86
C ARG A 41 17.48 -5.02 23.21
N SER A 42 17.17 -6.06 23.98
CA SER A 42 16.98 -7.41 23.45
C SER A 42 15.80 -7.48 22.48
N PHE A 43 14.72 -6.79 22.81
CA PHE A 43 13.56 -6.67 21.93
C PHE A 43 13.88 -5.95 20.60
N PHE A 44 14.73 -4.93 20.62
CA PHE A 44 15.17 -4.26 19.38
C PHE A 44 16.00 -5.20 18.50
N ILE A 45 16.87 -6.01 19.07
CA ILE A 45 17.63 -7.05 18.34
C ILE A 45 16.65 -8.06 17.71
N TYR A 46 15.65 -8.50 18.48
CA TYR A 46 14.61 -9.40 17.98
C TYR A 46 13.86 -8.78 16.79
N LEU A 47 13.43 -7.51 16.87
CA LEU A 47 12.74 -6.85 15.78
C LEU A 47 13.59 -6.74 14.52
N ARG A 48 14.90 -6.45 14.66
CA ARG A 48 15.82 -6.35 13.50
C ARG A 48 15.92 -7.65 12.73
N GLY A 49 15.93 -8.79 13.42
CA GLY A 49 16.06 -10.10 12.79
C GLY A 49 14.76 -10.69 12.25
N ASN A 50 13.58 -10.26 12.77
CA ASN A 50 12.34 -11.01 12.56
C ASN A 50 11.25 -10.23 11.81
N VAL A 51 11.36 -8.90 11.70
CA VAL A 51 10.33 -8.10 11.02
C VAL A 51 10.91 -7.17 9.97
N LEU A 52 10.09 -6.83 8.96
CA LEU A 52 10.48 -5.87 7.93
C LEU A 52 10.65 -4.45 8.52
N PRO A 53 11.54 -3.61 7.97
CA PRO A 53 11.84 -2.28 8.50
C PRO A 53 10.60 -1.42 8.76
N MET A 54 9.65 -1.38 7.84
CA MET A 54 8.39 -0.64 8.01
C MET A 54 7.50 -1.20 9.13
N THR A 55 7.50 -2.51 9.33
CA THR A 55 6.78 -3.15 10.45
C THR A 55 7.45 -2.82 11.78
N ARG A 56 8.80 -2.85 11.82
CA ARG A 56 9.60 -2.42 12.98
C ARG A 56 9.25 -0.98 13.36
N LEU A 57 9.28 -0.06 12.39
CA LEU A 57 8.93 1.34 12.61
C LEU A 57 7.50 1.51 13.16
N ALA A 58 6.55 0.76 12.61
CA ALA A 58 5.16 0.79 13.08
C ALA A 58 5.03 0.28 14.53
N TYR A 59 5.72 -0.82 14.86
CA TYR A 59 5.72 -1.39 16.22
C TYR A 59 6.37 -0.43 17.23
N LEU A 60 7.53 0.13 16.88
CA LEU A 60 8.22 1.09 17.75
C LEU A 60 7.35 2.32 18.04
N ARG A 61 6.64 2.85 17.05
CA ARG A 61 5.70 3.96 17.24
C ARG A 61 4.52 3.59 18.13
N ASP A 62 3.96 2.39 17.97
CA ASP A 62 2.86 1.94 18.81
C ASP A 62 3.28 1.75 20.27
N ILE A 63 4.48 1.20 20.48
CA ILE A 63 5.04 0.97 21.82
C ILE A 63 5.43 2.30 22.47
N ASN A 64 6.02 3.23 21.72
CA ASN A 64 6.32 4.57 22.24
C ASN A 64 5.03 5.27 22.70
N PHE A 65 3.98 5.21 21.89
CA PHE A 65 2.68 5.78 22.22
C PHE A 65 2.04 5.10 23.46
N PHE A 66 2.25 3.80 23.65
CA PHE A 66 1.84 3.12 24.86
C PHE A 66 2.59 3.61 26.11
N PHE A 67 3.90 3.82 26.00
CA PHE A 67 4.69 4.37 27.10
C PHE A 67 4.32 5.82 27.44
N GLU A 68 4.07 6.64 26.43
CA GLU A 68 3.52 7.99 26.61
C GLU A 68 2.14 7.99 27.31
N TYR A 69 1.28 7.02 26.97
CA TYR A 69 0.01 6.82 27.64
C TYR A 69 0.21 6.46 29.12
N LEU A 70 1.13 5.56 29.46
CA LEU A 70 1.43 5.22 30.86
C LEU A 70 1.83 6.45 31.67
N ILE A 71 2.67 7.32 31.09
CA ILE A 71 3.17 8.52 31.75
C ILE A 71 2.07 9.58 31.91
N ASN A 72 1.30 9.84 30.86
CA ASN A 72 0.42 11.01 30.79
C ASN A 72 -1.03 10.72 31.20
N GLN A 73 -1.45 9.46 31.22
CA GLN A 73 -2.86 9.09 31.41
C GLN A 73 -3.09 8.11 32.57
N THR A 74 -2.01 7.70 33.27
CA THR A 74 -2.11 6.72 34.35
C THR A 74 -1.15 7.04 35.50
N ASP A 75 -1.40 6.43 36.67
CA ASP A 75 -0.49 6.45 37.82
C ASP A 75 0.34 5.16 37.92
N LEU A 76 0.47 4.40 36.83
CA LEU A 76 1.15 3.09 36.77
C LEU A 76 2.67 3.21 36.67
N THR A 77 3.20 4.38 36.42
CA THR A 77 4.62 4.70 36.41
C THR A 77 4.88 6.03 37.08
N SER A 78 6.06 6.16 37.69
CA SER A 78 6.60 7.42 38.21
C SER A 78 7.52 8.14 37.23
N ALA A 79 7.71 7.59 36.02
CA ALA A 79 8.61 8.14 35.02
C ALA A 79 8.03 9.43 34.40
N GLU A 80 8.88 10.44 34.21
CA GLU A 80 8.55 11.67 33.49
C GLU A 80 8.87 11.56 31.98
N LYS A 81 9.73 10.62 31.61
CA LYS A 81 10.15 10.36 30.22
C LYS A 81 10.09 8.88 29.92
N VAL A 82 9.86 8.55 28.67
CA VAL A 82 9.80 7.16 28.19
C VAL A 82 11.07 6.38 28.55
N SER A 83 12.24 7.01 28.43
CA SER A 83 13.54 6.40 28.78
C SER A 83 13.67 5.95 30.25
N ASP A 84 12.88 6.53 31.15
CA ASP A 84 13.00 6.38 32.61
C ASP A 84 12.06 5.29 33.15
N ILE A 85 11.16 4.77 32.34
CA ILE A 85 10.28 3.65 32.67
C ILE A 85 11.13 2.43 33.04
N LYS A 86 10.79 1.79 34.17
CA LYS A 86 11.50 0.63 34.69
C LYS A 86 10.82 -0.70 34.32
N ALA A 87 11.62 -1.74 34.14
CA ALA A 87 11.09 -3.08 33.90
C ALA A 87 10.18 -3.57 35.05
N SER A 88 10.46 -3.17 36.30
CA SER A 88 9.63 -3.46 37.46
C SER A 88 8.23 -2.85 37.36
N GLU A 89 8.09 -1.66 36.83
CA GLU A 89 6.78 -1.02 36.61
C GLU A 89 5.97 -1.78 35.55
N LEU A 90 6.62 -2.23 34.46
CA LEU A 90 5.97 -3.09 33.47
C LEU A 90 5.59 -4.47 34.03
N ALA A 91 6.36 -4.99 34.98
CA ALA A 91 6.09 -6.28 35.62
C ALA A 91 4.81 -6.29 36.47
N GLU A 92 4.42 -5.13 37.01
CA GLU A 92 3.20 -4.94 37.78
C GLU A 92 1.93 -4.83 36.92
N LEU A 93 2.09 -4.52 35.62
CA LEU A 93 0.95 -4.38 34.70
C LEU A 93 0.16 -5.68 34.58
N LYS A 94 -1.15 -5.51 34.46
CA LYS A 94 -2.11 -6.57 34.20
C LYS A 94 -2.63 -6.47 32.77
N ALA A 95 -3.22 -7.55 32.28
CA ALA A 95 -3.88 -7.54 30.96
C ALA A 95 -4.96 -6.44 30.84
N MET A 96 -5.62 -6.12 31.95
CA MET A 96 -6.63 -5.07 32.01
C MET A 96 -6.05 -3.69 31.67
N ASP A 97 -4.84 -3.38 32.08
CA ASP A 97 -4.20 -2.08 31.80
C ASP A 97 -3.95 -1.91 30.30
N ILE A 98 -3.62 -3.01 29.61
CA ILE A 98 -3.48 -3.02 28.16
C ILE A 98 -4.84 -2.90 27.47
N ASN A 99 -5.89 -3.53 27.99
CA ASN A 99 -7.24 -3.40 27.45
C ASN A 99 -7.75 -1.96 27.60
N LEU A 100 -7.48 -1.29 28.72
CA LEU A 100 -7.78 0.14 28.93
C LEU A 100 -7.01 1.03 27.96
N PHE A 101 -5.72 0.77 27.72
CA PHE A 101 -4.97 1.47 26.68
C PHE A 101 -5.57 1.29 25.28
N ILE A 102 -5.99 0.08 24.92
CA ILE A 102 -6.63 -0.17 23.63
C ILE A 102 -7.99 0.55 23.53
N ASP A 103 -8.73 0.63 24.62
CA ASP A 103 -9.99 1.39 24.68
C ASP A 103 -9.73 2.89 24.54
N TYR A 104 -8.76 3.45 25.28
CA TYR A 104 -8.28 4.82 25.09
C TYR A 104 -7.93 5.10 23.64
N CYS A 105 -7.23 4.19 22.96
CA CYS A 105 -6.86 4.34 21.56
C CYS A 105 -8.06 4.40 20.61
N ARG A 106 -9.29 4.00 21.01
CA ARG A 106 -10.47 4.08 20.13
C ARG A 106 -10.79 5.52 19.77
N HIS A 107 -10.74 6.39 20.78
CA HIS A 107 -11.05 7.80 20.63
C HIS A 107 -10.22 8.61 21.64
N TYR A 108 -9.31 9.42 21.15
CA TYR A 108 -8.48 10.29 21.98
C TYR A 108 -8.20 11.62 21.29
N SER A 109 -7.79 12.61 22.05
CA SER A 109 -7.38 13.91 21.53
C SER A 109 -5.96 14.25 21.99
N ILE A 110 -5.25 14.96 21.14
CA ILE A 110 -3.92 15.52 21.45
C ILE A 110 -4.01 17.02 21.23
N PHE A 111 -3.63 17.79 22.26
CA PHE A 111 -3.44 19.21 22.13
C PHE A 111 -2.03 19.48 21.62
N ASP A 112 -1.91 20.22 20.54
CA ASP A 112 -0.64 20.65 19.96
C ASP A 112 -0.36 22.10 20.39
N GLU A 113 0.62 22.26 21.24
CA GLU A 113 1.02 23.57 21.81
C GLU A 113 1.54 24.52 20.72
N GLU A 114 2.22 24.03 19.67
CA GLU A 114 2.78 24.88 18.62
C GLU A 114 1.69 25.50 17.75
N SER A 115 0.67 24.74 17.39
CA SER A 115 -0.45 25.23 16.56
C SER A 115 -1.63 25.74 17.36
N GLY A 116 -1.72 25.46 18.67
CA GLY A 116 -2.86 25.75 19.54
C GLY A 116 -4.12 24.93 19.19
N ASN A 117 -3.99 23.87 18.40
CA ASN A 117 -5.11 23.04 17.94
C ASN A 117 -5.22 21.76 18.72
N THR A 118 -6.47 21.30 18.92
CA THR A 118 -6.75 19.96 19.43
C THR A 118 -7.08 19.02 18.27
N TYR A 119 -6.29 17.98 18.11
CA TYR A 119 -6.50 16.94 17.10
C TYR A 119 -7.24 15.76 17.71
N VAL A 120 -8.37 15.41 17.16
CA VAL A 120 -9.17 14.25 17.57
C VAL A 120 -8.85 13.07 16.69
N TYR A 121 -8.58 11.92 17.30
CA TYR A 121 -8.23 10.67 16.63
C TYR A 121 -9.29 9.60 16.92
N GLU A 122 -9.81 8.99 15.86
CA GLU A 122 -10.67 7.82 15.92
C GLU A 122 -9.99 6.66 15.17
N ASN A 123 -9.79 5.54 15.83
CA ASN A 123 -9.08 4.40 15.25
C ASN A 123 -10.02 3.25 14.90
N SER A 124 -9.85 2.72 13.69
CA SER A 124 -10.55 1.50 13.27
C SER A 124 -10.05 0.27 14.04
N ASN A 125 -10.90 -0.77 14.15
CA ASN A 125 -10.52 -2.04 14.77
C ASN A 125 -9.26 -2.66 14.17
N LYS A 126 -8.97 -2.43 12.86
CA LYS A 126 -7.72 -2.86 12.22
C LYS A 126 -6.50 -2.16 12.81
N THR A 127 -6.59 -0.86 13.07
CA THR A 127 -5.52 -0.08 13.72
C THR A 127 -5.32 -0.54 15.16
N LEU A 128 -6.40 -0.74 15.91
CA LEU A 128 -6.35 -1.24 17.29
C LEU A 128 -5.75 -2.65 17.37
N ALA A 129 -6.12 -3.55 16.45
CA ALA A 129 -5.55 -4.89 16.38
C ALA A 129 -4.04 -4.85 16.08
N ARG A 130 -3.54 -3.92 15.25
CA ARG A 130 -2.12 -3.73 15.02
C ARG A 130 -1.41 -3.23 16.29
N LYS A 131 -1.96 -2.24 16.97
CA LYS A 131 -1.43 -1.74 18.26
C LYS A 131 -1.36 -2.85 19.31
N LYS A 132 -2.44 -3.64 19.45
CA LYS A 132 -2.44 -4.82 20.31
C LYS A 132 -1.37 -5.83 19.93
N SER A 133 -1.17 -6.09 18.63
CA SER A 133 -0.15 -7.03 18.15
C SER A 133 1.26 -6.56 18.48
N SER A 134 1.56 -5.26 18.34
CA SER A 134 2.89 -4.72 18.68
C SER A 134 3.21 -4.90 20.17
N LEU A 135 2.23 -4.63 21.06
CA LEU A 135 2.37 -4.87 22.50
C LEU A 135 2.49 -6.36 22.83
N SER A 136 1.68 -7.21 22.18
CA SER A 136 1.76 -8.67 22.39
C SER A 136 3.15 -9.21 22.05
N VAL A 137 3.75 -8.75 20.95
CA VAL A 137 5.11 -9.17 20.54
C VAL A 137 6.13 -8.66 21.56
N MET A 138 5.99 -7.41 22.04
CA MET A 138 6.86 -6.84 23.07
C MET A 138 6.80 -7.63 24.37
N PHE A 139 5.63 -7.80 24.97
CA PHE A 139 5.49 -8.51 26.25
C PHE A 139 5.95 -9.97 26.17
N LYS A 140 5.62 -10.68 25.09
CA LYS A 140 6.10 -12.05 24.86
C LYS A 140 7.61 -12.13 24.77
N GLN A 141 8.25 -11.18 24.08
CA GLN A 141 9.70 -11.19 23.96
C GLN A 141 10.38 -10.83 25.26
N LEU A 142 9.91 -9.81 25.97
CA LEU A 142 10.47 -9.42 27.27
C LEU A 142 10.30 -10.53 28.34
N TYR A 143 9.19 -11.28 28.30
CA TYR A 143 9.01 -12.48 29.12
C TYR A 143 10.00 -13.60 28.73
N ARG A 144 10.19 -13.85 27.44
CA ARG A 144 11.14 -14.86 26.93
C ARG A 144 12.59 -14.52 27.30
N ASP A 145 12.91 -13.23 27.36
CA ASP A 145 14.23 -12.72 27.74
C ASP A 145 14.40 -12.60 29.27
N GLU A 146 13.47 -13.12 30.07
CA GLU A 146 13.47 -13.10 31.54
C GLU A 146 13.49 -11.69 32.15
N ILE A 147 13.15 -10.66 31.37
CA ILE A 147 13.05 -9.27 31.83
C ILE A 147 11.74 -9.07 32.59
N LEU A 148 10.66 -9.74 32.17
CA LEU A 148 9.38 -9.76 32.86
C LEU A 148 9.11 -11.14 33.48
N PRO A 149 8.55 -11.19 34.69
CA PRO A 149 8.32 -12.46 35.41
C PRO A 149 7.14 -13.27 34.87
N LYS A 150 6.25 -12.64 34.11
CA LYS A 150 5.03 -13.28 33.58
C LYS A 150 4.67 -12.76 32.19
N ASN A 151 3.99 -13.61 31.41
CA ASN A 151 3.37 -13.24 30.15
C ASN A 151 1.90 -12.88 30.39
N ILE A 152 1.53 -11.60 30.16
CA ILE A 152 0.16 -11.09 30.36
C ILE A 152 -0.69 -11.11 29.09
N THR A 153 -0.12 -11.54 27.95
CA THR A 153 -0.77 -11.38 26.64
C THR A 153 -2.00 -12.25 26.43
N ASP A 154 -2.15 -13.31 27.19
CA ASP A 154 -3.29 -14.23 27.10
C ASP A 154 -4.60 -13.59 27.64
N GLY A 155 -4.47 -12.57 28.49
CA GLY A 155 -5.60 -11.76 28.98
C GLY A 155 -5.96 -10.56 28.11
N PHE A 156 -5.36 -10.41 26.94
CA PHE A 156 -5.70 -9.31 26.03
C PHE A 156 -7.02 -9.58 25.32
N ASP A 157 -7.97 -8.66 25.41
CA ASP A 157 -9.28 -8.79 24.81
C ASP A 157 -9.23 -8.96 23.30
N PRO A 158 -10.06 -9.81 22.70
CA PRO A 158 -10.12 -9.99 21.26
C PRO A 158 -10.68 -8.74 20.57
N ILE A 159 -10.03 -8.30 19.50
CA ILE A 159 -10.52 -7.21 18.64
C ILE A 159 -11.11 -7.83 17.38
N ARG A 160 -12.42 -7.68 17.18
CA ARG A 160 -13.09 -8.16 15.98
C ARG A 160 -12.70 -7.31 14.78
N VAL A 161 -11.92 -7.87 13.89
CA VAL A 161 -11.59 -7.26 12.58
C VAL A 161 -12.42 -7.95 11.51
N GLN A 162 -13.12 -7.16 10.68
CA GLN A 162 -13.86 -7.71 9.54
C GLN A 162 -12.91 -8.50 8.64
N LYS A 163 -13.31 -9.72 8.28
CA LYS A 163 -12.56 -10.55 7.34
C LYS A 163 -12.53 -9.89 5.96
N ALA A 164 -11.48 -10.14 5.21
CA ALA A 164 -11.30 -9.55 3.88
C ALA A 164 -12.47 -9.82 2.94
N GLY A 165 -13.11 -11.00 3.01
CA GLY A 165 -14.28 -11.38 2.19
C GLY A 165 -15.60 -10.70 2.58
N GLU A 166 -15.68 -10.03 3.73
CA GLU A 166 -16.88 -9.33 4.19
C GLU A 166 -16.96 -7.88 3.67
N LYS A 167 -15.89 -7.38 3.05
CA LYS A 167 -15.85 -6.02 2.49
C LYS A 167 -16.10 -6.06 0.99
N GLU A 168 -16.99 -5.21 0.53
CA GLU A 168 -17.15 -4.95 -0.89
C GLU A 168 -15.81 -4.47 -1.48
N ILE A 169 -15.39 -5.11 -2.57
CA ILE A 169 -14.20 -4.70 -3.30
C ILE A 169 -14.55 -3.49 -4.16
N LYS A 170 -13.98 -2.36 -3.79
CA LYS A 170 -14.09 -1.13 -4.58
C LYS A 170 -13.04 -1.17 -5.70
N ALA A 171 -13.50 -1.39 -6.91
CA ALA A 171 -12.73 -1.35 -8.15
C ALA A 171 -13.47 -0.46 -9.17
N LEU A 172 -12.75 0.15 -10.10
CA LEU A 172 -13.37 0.85 -11.23
C LEU A 172 -13.97 -0.16 -12.21
N GLN A 173 -15.11 0.18 -12.78
CA GLN A 173 -15.67 -0.54 -13.92
C GLN A 173 -14.94 -0.12 -15.21
N ASP A 174 -15.11 -0.85 -16.32
CA ASP A 174 -14.38 -0.57 -17.56
C ASP A 174 -14.71 0.82 -18.14
N ASP A 175 -15.96 1.29 -18.03
CA ASP A 175 -16.39 2.64 -18.41
C ASP A 175 -15.75 3.71 -17.52
N GLU A 176 -15.65 3.49 -16.21
CA GLU A 176 -14.96 4.40 -15.27
C GLU A 176 -13.45 4.46 -15.55
N VAL A 177 -12.84 3.35 -15.96
CA VAL A 177 -11.44 3.33 -16.42
C VAL A 177 -11.28 4.19 -17.67
N MET A 178 -12.21 4.11 -18.62
CA MET A 178 -12.18 4.94 -19.83
C MET A 178 -12.36 6.43 -19.50
N LEU A 179 -13.26 6.81 -18.58
CA LEU A 179 -13.41 8.18 -18.11
C LEU A 179 -12.14 8.70 -17.41
N MET A 180 -11.49 7.87 -16.61
CA MET A 180 -10.21 8.23 -15.97
C MET A 180 -9.12 8.49 -17.01
N LEU A 181 -9.04 7.65 -18.06
CA LEU A 181 -8.06 7.80 -19.15
C LEU A 181 -8.39 9.01 -20.04
N ASP A 182 -9.67 9.31 -20.27
CA ASP A 182 -10.08 10.53 -20.95
C ASP A 182 -9.69 11.79 -20.16
N ALA A 183 -9.95 11.81 -18.86
CA ALA A 183 -9.59 12.91 -17.98
C ALA A 183 -8.08 13.21 -18.02
N VAL A 184 -7.21 12.19 -17.98
CA VAL A 184 -5.76 12.42 -18.07
C VAL A 184 -5.29 12.79 -19.46
N THR A 185 -5.96 12.33 -20.51
CA THR A 185 -5.56 12.58 -21.91
C THR A 185 -6.03 13.95 -22.39
N ASN A 186 -7.28 14.31 -22.11
CA ASN A 186 -7.96 15.49 -22.65
C ASN A 186 -8.17 16.61 -21.60
N GLY A 187 -7.94 16.34 -20.31
CA GLY A 187 -8.13 17.29 -19.23
C GLY A 187 -9.59 17.46 -18.81
N THR A 188 -10.47 16.53 -19.19
CA THR A 188 -11.89 16.53 -18.87
C THR A 188 -12.11 16.46 -17.35
N GLY A 189 -13.00 17.31 -16.81
CA GLY A 189 -13.36 17.31 -15.39
C GLY A 189 -12.30 17.89 -14.44
N LEU A 190 -11.24 18.51 -14.98
CA LEU A 190 -10.24 19.24 -14.19
C LEU A 190 -10.73 20.65 -13.85
N THR A 191 -10.38 21.12 -12.65
CA THR A 191 -10.54 22.53 -12.29
C THR A 191 -9.57 23.40 -13.09
N LYS A 192 -9.81 24.73 -13.17
CA LYS A 192 -8.92 25.68 -13.85
C LYS A 192 -7.47 25.59 -13.36
N GLN A 193 -7.27 25.43 -12.05
CA GLN A 193 -5.95 25.28 -11.46
C GLN A 193 -5.29 23.93 -11.85
N GLU A 194 -6.03 22.83 -11.72
CA GLU A 194 -5.54 21.49 -12.11
C GLU A 194 -5.21 21.43 -13.60
N TYR A 195 -5.99 22.07 -14.44
CA TYR A 195 -5.77 22.14 -15.88
C TYR A 195 -4.46 22.87 -16.25
N ASN A 196 -4.09 23.93 -15.51
CA ASN A 196 -2.82 24.64 -15.73
C ASN A 196 -1.61 23.74 -15.37
N PHE A 197 -1.71 22.91 -14.34
CA PHE A 197 -0.69 21.91 -14.03
C PHE A 197 -0.68 20.76 -15.03
N TRP A 198 -1.87 20.28 -15.42
CA TRP A 198 -2.06 19.19 -16.38
C TRP A 198 -1.37 19.47 -17.72
N LYS A 199 -1.41 20.67 -18.25
CA LYS A 199 -0.67 21.04 -19.48
C LYS A 199 0.81 20.69 -19.44
N LYS A 200 1.42 20.66 -18.25
CA LYS A 200 2.84 20.39 -18.03
C LYS A 200 3.15 18.96 -17.55
N THR A 201 2.12 18.15 -17.26
CA THR A 201 2.29 16.86 -16.57
C THR A 201 1.43 15.75 -17.15
N LYS A 202 0.69 16.00 -18.22
CA LYS A 202 -0.31 15.06 -18.76
C LYS A 202 0.29 13.75 -19.25
N LYS A 203 1.48 13.80 -19.88
CA LYS A 203 2.16 12.60 -20.41
C LYS A 203 2.68 11.74 -19.28
N ARG A 204 3.30 12.36 -18.26
CA ARG A 204 3.73 11.70 -17.03
C ARG A 204 2.53 11.05 -16.31
N ASP A 205 1.49 11.83 -16.07
CA ASP A 205 0.32 11.38 -15.32
C ASP A 205 -0.37 10.22 -16.05
N LYS A 206 -0.44 10.26 -17.39
CA LYS A 206 -0.95 9.16 -18.23
C LYS A 206 -0.09 7.90 -18.12
N ALA A 207 1.23 8.02 -18.24
CA ALA A 207 2.14 6.88 -18.11
C ALA A 207 2.04 6.21 -16.73
N ILE A 208 1.91 7.00 -15.64
CA ILE A 208 1.69 6.51 -14.28
C ILE A 208 0.39 5.69 -14.18
N LEU A 209 -0.71 6.24 -14.68
CA LEU A 209 -2.01 5.55 -14.64
C LEU A 209 -2.01 4.29 -15.48
N MET A 210 -1.40 4.32 -16.67
CA MET A 210 -1.27 3.15 -17.53
C MET A 210 -0.49 2.02 -16.88
N LEU A 211 0.62 2.33 -16.18
CA LEU A 211 1.37 1.33 -15.39
C LEU A 211 0.51 0.73 -14.27
N PHE A 212 -0.24 1.55 -13.54
CA PHE A 212 -1.10 1.04 -12.47
C PHE A 212 -2.20 0.13 -12.98
N ILE A 213 -2.94 0.51 -14.03
CA ILE A 213 -4.09 -0.27 -14.52
C ILE A 213 -3.70 -1.48 -15.34
N THR A 214 -2.54 -1.44 -16.04
CA THR A 214 -2.09 -2.57 -16.85
C THR A 214 -1.45 -3.67 -16.01
N TYR A 215 -0.60 -3.31 -15.05
CA TYR A 215 0.16 -4.27 -14.25
C TYR A 215 -0.33 -4.44 -12.82
N GLY A 216 -1.23 -3.58 -12.36
CA GLY A 216 -1.67 -3.59 -10.97
C GLY A 216 -0.54 -3.37 -9.98
N LEU A 217 0.46 -2.54 -10.30
CA LEU A 217 1.64 -2.31 -9.46
C LEU A 217 1.24 -1.82 -8.07
N ARG A 218 2.01 -2.24 -7.05
CA ARG A 218 1.93 -1.59 -5.74
C ARG A 218 2.50 -0.18 -5.84
N LEU A 219 2.03 0.72 -4.98
CA LEU A 219 2.53 2.10 -4.98
C LEU A 219 4.06 2.17 -4.85
N SER A 220 4.64 1.37 -3.95
CA SER A 220 6.09 1.29 -3.76
C SER A 220 6.83 0.72 -4.98
N GLU A 221 6.22 -0.25 -5.68
CA GLU A 221 6.79 -0.82 -6.91
C GLU A 221 6.88 0.25 -8.02
N LEU A 222 5.84 1.07 -8.20
CA LEU A 222 5.86 2.17 -9.16
C LEU A 222 6.80 3.31 -8.72
N TRP A 223 6.77 3.67 -7.43
CA TRP A 223 7.62 4.73 -6.90
C TRP A 223 9.11 4.45 -7.10
N GLN A 224 9.51 3.18 -7.01
CA GLN A 224 10.90 2.73 -7.12
C GLN A 224 11.43 2.76 -8.55
N LEU A 225 10.58 2.81 -9.59
CA LEU A 225 11.00 2.73 -10.98
C LEU A 225 12.00 3.82 -11.35
N ASN A 226 13.05 3.38 -11.99
CA ASN A 226 14.08 4.20 -12.61
C ASN A 226 13.97 4.09 -14.14
N ILE A 227 14.67 4.94 -14.89
CA ILE A 227 14.74 4.82 -16.36
C ILE A 227 15.40 3.51 -16.74
N ASP A 228 16.49 3.14 -16.08
CA ASP A 228 17.24 1.90 -16.29
C ASP A 228 16.50 0.63 -15.87
N SER A 229 15.34 0.76 -15.16
CA SER A 229 14.45 -0.37 -14.92
C SER A 229 13.82 -0.92 -16.20
N PHE A 230 13.84 -0.17 -17.32
CA PHE A 230 13.19 -0.52 -18.58
C PHE A 230 14.21 -0.90 -19.65
N ASN A 231 14.02 -2.08 -20.25
CA ASN A 231 14.71 -2.50 -21.46
C ASN A 231 13.71 -2.45 -22.63
N PHE A 232 13.60 -1.30 -23.27
CA PHE A 232 12.68 -1.08 -24.38
C PHE A 232 12.97 -1.99 -25.58
N ASN A 233 14.25 -2.33 -25.82
CA ASN A 233 14.64 -3.20 -26.92
C ASN A 233 14.18 -4.64 -26.73
N ARG A 234 14.18 -5.13 -25.48
CA ARG A 234 13.69 -6.47 -25.14
C ARG A 234 12.21 -6.49 -24.83
N GLY A 235 11.57 -5.33 -24.70
CA GLY A 235 10.15 -5.24 -24.31
C GLY A 235 9.90 -5.76 -22.90
N GLU A 236 10.78 -5.43 -21.96
CA GLU A 236 10.67 -5.87 -20.56
C GLU A 236 11.11 -4.77 -19.58
N PHE A 237 10.66 -4.90 -18.32
CA PHE A 237 11.12 -4.03 -17.23
C PHE A 237 11.21 -4.78 -15.91
N ILE A 238 12.02 -4.27 -14.99
CA ILE A 238 12.30 -4.87 -13.68
C ILE A 238 11.59 -4.07 -12.60
N ILE A 239 10.93 -4.80 -11.69
CA ILE A 239 10.36 -4.26 -10.46
C ILE A 239 10.91 -5.00 -9.24
N TYR A 240 11.01 -4.28 -8.12
CA TYR A 240 11.40 -4.85 -6.84
C TYR A 240 10.17 -4.99 -5.94
N ARG A 241 9.83 -6.24 -5.63
CA ARG A 241 8.68 -6.61 -4.81
C ARG A 241 9.05 -6.66 -3.34
N LYS A 242 8.08 -6.99 -2.49
CA LYS A 242 8.28 -7.15 -1.04
C LYS A 242 9.47 -8.06 -0.75
N ARG A 243 10.26 -7.74 0.27
CA ARG A 243 11.52 -8.41 0.67
C ARG A 243 12.64 -8.31 -0.38
N GLY A 244 12.58 -7.35 -1.28
CA GLY A 244 13.62 -7.14 -2.30
C GLY A 244 13.65 -8.17 -3.42
N LYS A 245 12.58 -8.97 -3.59
CA LYS A 245 12.46 -9.92 -4.70
C LYS A 245 12.37 -9.16 -6.02
N GLU A 246 13.32 -9.40 -6.90
CA GLU A 246 13.30 -8.90 -8.27
C GLU A 246 12.29 -9.67 -9.12
N SER A 247 11.58 -8.97 -9.99
CA SER A 247 10.64 -9.58 -10.92
C SER A 247 10.70 -8.85 -12.26
N THR A 248 10.97 -9.60 -13.33
CA THR A 248 10.92 -9.09 -14.71
C THR A 248 9.48 -9.16 -15.21
N MET A 249 9.02 -8.06 -15.80
CA MET A 249 7.68 -7.90 -16.33
C MET A 249 7.75 -7.63 -17.84
N PRO A 250 6.88 -8.23 -18.66
CA PRO A 250 6.80 -7.90 -20.09
C PRO A 250 6.27 -6.48 -20.25
N LEU A 251 6.85 -5.71 -21.16
CA LEU A 251 6.41 -4.33 -21.43
C LEU A 251 5.36 -4.32 -22.53
N ASN A 252 4.12 -3.98 -22.17
CA ASN A 252 3.02 -3.81 -23.10
C ASN A 252 3.24 -2.62 -24.02
N LYS A 253 2.89 -2.76 -25.31
CA LYS A 253 3.10 -1.72 -26.33
C LYS A 253 2.48 -0.37 -25.95
N SER A 254 1.22 -0.35 -25.51
CA SER A 254 0.54 0.88 -25.14
C SER A 254 1.20 1.61 -23.95
N VAL A 255 1.76 0.85 -22.99
CA VAL A 255 2.54 1.42 -21.89
C VAL A 255 3.88 1.92 -22.37
N SER A 256 4.57 1.18 -23.26
CA SER A 256 5.82 1.61 -23.88
C SER A 256 5.65 2.94 -24.61
N ASP A 257 4.62 3.05 -25.45
CA ASP A 257 4.31 4.26 -26.20
C ASP A 257 4.06 5.48 -25.26
N CYS A 258 3.33 5.28 -24.17
CA CYS A 258 3.10 6.31 -23.15
C CYS A 258 4.39 6.71 -22.41
N LEU A 259 5.28 5.75 -22.13
CA LEU A 259 6.56 6.02 -21.49
C LEU A 259 7.49 6.80 -22.40
N HIS A 260 7.60 6.42 -23.68
CA HIS A 260 8.37 7.16 -24.68
C HIS A 260 7.84 8.59 -24.82
N ASP A 261 6.51 8.77 -24.95
CA ASP A 261 5.92 10.10 -25.06
C ASP A 261 6.25 10.98 -23.83
N TYR A 262 6.27 10.40 -22.64
CA TYR A 262 6.67 11.13 -21.43
C TYR A 262 8.17 11.43 -21.40
N ILE A 263 9.01 10.41 -21.62
CA ILE A 263 10.48 10.52 -21.51
C ILE A 263 11.03 11.52 -22.53
N ASP A 264 10.57 11.42 -23.79
CA ASP A 264 11.12 12.20 -24.88
C ASP A 264 10.57 13.64 -24.92
N ASN A 265 9.32 13.86 -24.48
CA ASN A 265 8.63 15.11 -24.73
C ASN A 265 8.22 15.91 -23.47
N GLU A 266 8.30 15.34 -22.27
CA GLU A 266 7.86 16.04 -21.06
C GLU A 266 8.83 15.92 -19.89
N ARG A 267 9.57 14.80 -19.80
CA ARG A 267 10.52 14.61 -18.71
C ARG A 267 11.66 15.61 -18.81
N PRO A 268 12.03 16.33 -17.71
CA PRO A 268 13.19 17.21 -17.70
C PRO A 268 14.47 16.47 -18.10
N LYS A 269 15.35 17.15 -18.81
CA LYS A 269 16.64 16.58 -19.25
C LYS A 269 17.56 16.32 -18.06
N GLU A 270 18.37 15.27 -18.14
CA GLU A 270 19.23 14.82 -17.04
C GLU A 270 20.25 15.85 -16.56
N ASP A 271 20.76 16.70 -17.46
CA ASP A 271 21.70 17.76 -17.14
C ASP A 271 21.10 18.86 -16.24
N THR A 272 19.77 18.98 -16.23
CA THR A 272 19.03 19.94 -15.39
C THR A 272 18.65 19.36 -14.03
N LEU A 273 18.90 18.07 -13.77
CA LEU A 273 18.45 17.39 -12.55
C LEU A 273 19.56 17.26 -11.52
N MET A 274 19.16 17.28 -10.25
CA MET A 274 20.07 16.93 -9.15
C MET A 274 20.50 15.46 -9.27
N PRO A 275 21.76 15.12 -8.95
CA PRO A 275 22.31 13.76 -9.12
C PRO A 275 21.42 12.65 -8.52
N GLU A 276 20.87 12.89 -7.31
CA GLU A 276 20.01 11.95 -6.59
C GLU A 276 18.66 11.67 -7.25
N HIS A 277 18.26 12.48 -8.24
CA HIS A 277 16.96 12.35 -8.93
C HIS A 277 17.10 11.94 -10.40
N LYS A 278 18.32 11.91 -10.94
CA LYS A 278 18.58 11.62 -12.38
C LYS A 278 18.01 10.28 -12.82
N SER A 279 18.20 9.24 -12.03
CA SER A 279 17.71 7.89 -12.34
C SER A 279 16.19 7.76 -12.24
N ALA A 280 15.50 8.63 -11.51
CA ALA A 280 14.07 8.50 -11.27
C ALA A 280 13.25 8.54 -12.58
N LEU A 281 12.36 7.57 -12.78
CA LEU A 281 11.48 7.57 -13.95
C LEU A 281 10.52 8.78 -13.87
N PHE A 282 9.77 8.91 -12.79
CA PHE A 282 8.77 9.96 -12.64
C PHE A 282 9.23 11.10 -11.75
N LEU A 283 9.19 12.32 -12.31
CA LEU A 283 9.66 13.53 -11.67
C LEU A 283 8.51 14.50 -11.38
N SER A 284 8.63 15.24 -10.28
CA SER A 284 7.78 16.38 -9.98
C SER A 284 8.15 17.56 -10.88
N LEU A 285 7.35 18.63 -10.86
CA LEU A 285 7.68 19.87 -11.59
C LEU A 285 8.96 20.55 -11.10
N GLN A 286 9.44 20.21 -9.89
CA GLN A 286 10.71 20.68 -9.34
C GLN A 286 11.89 19.78 -9.73
N GLY A 287 11.72 18.81 -10.64
CA GLY A 287 12.77 17.89 -11.06
C GLY A 287 13.18 16.85 -10.00
N LYS A 288 12.38 16.66 -8.95
CA LYS A 288 12.63 15.66 -7.90
C LYS A 288 11.81 14.39 -8.17
N ARG A 289 12.33 13.22 -7.75
CA ARG A 289 11.52 11.98 -7.74
C ARG A 289 10.17 12.24 -7.08
N MET A 290 9.08 11.85 -7.72
CA MET A 290 7.75 11.96 -7.12
C MET A 290 7.68 11.15 -5.83
N THR A 291 7.08 11.74 -4.79
CA THR A 291 6.83 11.04 -3.54
C THR A 291 5.61 10.11 -3.65
N GLU A 292 5.56 9.07 -2.81
CA GLU A 292 4.37 8.21 -2.73
C GLU A 292 3.08 9.01 -2.45
N ARG A 293 3.17 10.10 -1.67
CA ARG A 293 2.03 11.00 -1.40
C ARG A 293 1.53 11.67 -2.68
N GLN A 294 2.44 12.20 -3.51
CA GLN A 294 2.09 12.81 -4.79
C GLN A 294 1.45 11.81 -5.75
N LEU A 295 2.00 10.59 -5.82
CA LEU A 295 1.42 9.51 -6.62
C LEU A 295 0.01 9.12 -6.15
N ARG A 296 -0.22 9.03 -4.83
CA ARG A 296 -1.58 8.79 -4.27
C ARG A 296 -2.54 9.91 -4.62
N GLN A 297 -2.13 11.17 -4.51
CA GLN A 297 -2.96 12.33 -4.84
C GLN A 297 -3.30 12.37 -6.33
N LEU A 298 -2.34 12.04 -7.21
CA LEU A 298 -2.55 11.93 -8.64
C LEU A 298 -3.63 10.87 -8.96
N VAL A 299 -3.50 9.68 -8.42
CA VAL A 299 -4.49 8.61 -8.62
C VAL A 299 -5.86 9.03 -8.08
N LYS A 300 -5.93 9.60 -6.88
CA LYS A 300 -7.18 10.11 -6.31
C LYS A 300 -7.84 11.16 -7.22
N LYS A 301 -7.05 12.09 -7.75
CA LYS A 301 -7.53 13.14 -8.66
C LYS A 301 -8.27 12.56 -9.87
N TYR A 302 -7.64 11.69 -10.61
CA TYR A 302 -8.23 11.15 -11.85
C TYR A 302 -9.35 10.14 -11.60
N THR A 303 -9.23 9.32 -10.57
CA THR A 303 -10.31 8.39 -10.21
C THR A 303 -11.52 9.09 -9.63
N SER A 304 -11.36 10.22 -8.94
CA SER A 304 -12.51 11.01 -8.45
C SER A 304 -13.32 11.61 -9.59
N ILE A 305 -12.67 11.96 -10.69
CA ILE A 305 -13.36 12.44 -11.90
C ILE A 305 -14.20 11.30 -12.50
N ALA A 306 -13.61 10.13 -12.68
CA ALA A 306 -14.29 8.96 -13.20
C ALA A 306 -15.48 8.51 -12.34
N LEU A 307 -15.36 8.64 -11.03
CA LEU A 307 -16.40 8.29 -10.06
C LEU A 307 -17.41 9.42 -9.79
N HIS A 308 -17.27 10.56 -10.46
CA HIS A 308 -18.11 11.75 -10.23
C HIS A 308 -18.22 12.14 -8.74
N THR A 309 -17.07 12.10 -8.00
CA THR A 309 -17.02 12.38 -6.57
C THR A 309 -16.04 13.52 -6.24
N SER A 310 -16.02 13.96 -4.98
CA SER A 310 -14.99 14.89 -4.49
C SER A 310 -13.59 14.28 -4.60
N ARG A 311 -12.54 15.12 -4.61
CA ARG A 311 -11.15 14.65 -4.70
C ARG A 311 -10.78 13.64 -3.59
N ASP A 312 -11.37 13.80 -2.40
CA ASP A 312 -11.16 12.87 -1.29
C ASP A 312 -11.85 11.51 -1.46
N GLY A 313 -12.96 11.48 -2.21
CA GLY A 313 -13.67 10.24 -2.57
C GLY A 313 -12.97 9.40 -3.63
N GLY A 314 -11.94 9.94 -4.30
CA GLY A 314 -11.16 9.20 -5.30
C GLY A 314 -10.47 7.96 -4.76
N TYR A 315 -10.23 7.01 -5.64
CA TYR A 315 -9.61 5.73 -5.29
C TYR A 315 -8.10 5.86 -5.07
N SER A 316 -7.55 4.97 -4.25
CA SER A 316 -6.10 4.84 -4.01
C SER A 316 -5.45 3.89 -5.04
N PRO A 317 -4.11 3.90 -5.19
CA PRO A 317 -3.39 2.93 -6.03
C PRO A 317 -3.74 1.46 -5.73
N HIS A 318 -4.01 1.13 -4.46
CA HIS A 318 -4.44 -0.22 -4.09
C HIS A 318 -5.78 -0.62 -4.72
N LYS A 319 -6.70 0.35 -4.90
CA LYS A 319 -7.97 0.10 -5.58
C LYS A 319 -7.81 0.01 -7.10
N LEU A 320 -6.84 0.71 -7.72
CA LEU A 320 -6.48 0.48 -9.12
C LEU A 320 -5.91 -0.93 -9.34
N ARG A 321 -5.12 -1.44 -8.40
CA ARG A 321 -4.67 -2.83 -8.42
C ARG A 321 -5.86 -3.82 -8.31
N ALA A 322 -6.86 -3.50 -7.49
CA ALA A 322 -8.12 -4.25 -7.44
C ALA A 322 -8.85 -4.17 -8.78
N THR A 323 -8.89 -3.00 -9.43
CA THR A 323 -9.45 -2.80 -10.77
C THR A 323 -8.77 -3.73 -11.80
N THR A 324 -7.43 -3.76 -11.84
CA THR A 324 -6.67 -4.66 -12.72
C THR A 324 -7.05 -6.13 -12.47
N ALA A 325 -7.07 -6.56 -11.20
CA ALA A 325 -7.44 -7.93 -10.85
C ALA A 325 -8.86 -8.28 -11.31
N THR A 326 -9.83 -7.43 -11.02
CA THR A 326 -11.25 -7.63 -11.34
C THR A 326 -11.47 -7.63 -12.86
N SER A 327 -10.84 -6.70 -13.59
CA SER A 327 -10.92 -6.63 -15.05
C SER A 327 -10.31 -7.87 -15.71
N LEU A 328 -9.14 -8.33 -15.28
CA LEU A 328 -8.52 -9.55 -15.83
C LEU A 328 -9.36 -10.80 -15.57
N ILE A 329 -9.88 -10.97 -14.37
CA ILE A 329 -10.81 -12.08 -14.03
C ILE A 329 -12.10 -11.94 -14.84
N GLY A 330 -12.62 -10.72 -15.01
CA GLY A 330 -13.80 -10.43 -15.82
C GLY A 330 -13.65 -10.85 -17.28
N ARG A 331 -12.44 -10.74 -17.82
CA ARG A 331 -12.07 -11.17 -19.20
C ARG A 331 -11.80 -12.67 -19.31
N GLY A 332 -12.03 -13.48 -18.27
CA GLY A 332 -11.90 -14.93 -18.29
C GLY A 332 -10.52 -15.47 -17.93
N ASN A 333 -9.58 -14.61 -17.50
CA ASN A 333 -8.26 -15.12 -17.09
C ASN A 333 -8.36 -15.91 -15.77
N SER A 334 -7.50 -16.92 -15.62
CA SER A 334 -7.41 -17.74 -14.41
C SER A 334 -7.06 -16.89 -13.18
N ILE A 335 -7.72 -17.19 -12.06
CA ILE A 335 -7.39 -16.57 -10.76
C ILE A 335 -5.91 -16.79 -10.39
N TYR A 336 -5.36 -17.94 -10.75
CA TYR A 336 -3.96 -18.29 -10.48
C TYR A 336 -2.99 -17.42 -11.31
N ASP A 337 -3.31 -17.20 -12.59
CA ASP A 337 -2.47 -16.33 -13.46
C ASP A 337 -2.52 -14.88 -12.99
N VAL A 338 -3.70 -14.40 -12.60
CA VAL A 338 -3.86 -13.06 -12.02
C VAL A 338 -3.13 -12.95 -10.68
N ALA A 339 -3.15 -13.98 -9.83
CA ALA A 339 -2.40 -14.02 -8.59
C ALA A 339 -0.89 -13.98 -8.84
N ALA A 340 -0.40 -14.72 -9.83
CA ALA A 340 1.00 -14.74 -10.25
C ALA A 340 1.45 -13.36 -10.77
N LEU A 341 0.68 -12.74 -11.68
CA LEU A 341 0.96 -11.39 -12.18
C LEU A 341 1.09 -10.38 -11.05
N LEU A 342 0.16 -10.43 -10.10
CA LEU A 342 0.10 -9.50 -8.97
C LEU A 342 1.04 -9.89 -7.82
N ASP A 343 1.70 -11.05 -7.85
CA ASP A 343 2.54 -11.58 -6.76
C ASP A 343 1.78 -11.59 -5.41
N HIS A 344 0.61 -12.19 -5.40
CA HIS A 344 -0.13 -12.44 -4.18
C HIS A 344 0.42 -13.69 -3.49
N GLU A 345 0.94 -13.56 -2.28
CA GLU A 345 1.46 -14.69 -1.48
C GLU A 345 0.38 -15.74 -1.22
N GLN A 346 -0.90 -15.32 -1.20
CA GLN A 346 -2.05 -16.19 -0.99
C GLN A 346 -3.07 -15.98 -2.10
N VAL A 347 -3.43 -17.04 -2.79
CA VAL A 347 -4.46 -17.04 -3.85
C VAL A 347 -5.82 -16.58 -3.30
N THR A 348 -6.10 -16.81 -2.01
CA THR A 348 -7.30 -16.30 -1.32
C THR A 348 -7.49 -14.81 -1.49
N THR A 349 -6.42 -14.02 -1.58
CA THR A 349 -6.49 -12.58 -1.87
C THR A 349 -7.08 -12.31 -3.26
N THR A 350 -6.74 -13.13 -4.25
CA THR A 350 -7.27 -13.02 -5.63
C THR A 350 -8.67 -13.62 -5.74
N GLN A 351 -8.98 -14.65 -4.97
CA GLN A 351 -10.34 -15.25 -4.92
C GLN A 351 -11.39 -14.22 -4.47
N LEU A 352 -11.03 -13.26 -3.62
CA LEU A 352 -11.93 -12.16 -3.25
C LEU A 352 -12.41 -11.38 -4.46
N TYR A 353 -11.56 -11.15 -5.45
CA TYR A 353 -11.91 -10.42 -6.68
C TYR A 353 -12.86 -11.25 -7.57
N ALA A 354 -12.75 -12.58 -7.57
CA ALA A 354 -13.63 -13.46 -8.32
C ALA A 354 -15.05 -13.52 -7.72
N GLN A 355 -15.17 -13.45 -6.39
CA GLN A 355 -16.48 -13.46 -5.71
C GLN A 355 -17.36 -12.25 -6.05
N HIS A 356 -16.73 -11.12 -6.41
CA HIS A 356 -17.41 -9.87 -6.76
C HIS A 356 -17.75 -9.75 -8.25
N LYS A 357 -17.55 -10.80 -9.06
CA LYS A 357 -18.00 -10.82 -10.45
C LYS A 357 -19.53 -10.74 -10.47
N LYS A 358 -20.08 -9.56 -10.82
CA LYS A 358 -21.52 -9.41 -11.05
C LYS A 358 -21.94 -10.43 -12.10
N ASN A 359 -22.97 -11.20 -11.80
CA ASN A 359 -23.57 -12.21 -12.70
C ASN A 359 -22.84 -13.58 -12.82
N VAL A 360 -21.86 -13.95 -11.97
CA VAL A 360 -21.29 -15.32 -12.03
C VAL A 360 -22.39 -16.39 -11.98
N LYS A 361 -23.32 -16.25 -11.03
CA LYS A 361 -24.47 -17.20 -10.92
C LYS A 361 -25.33 -17.19 -12.15
N ARG A 362 -25.59 -16.01 -12.74
CA ARG A 362 -26.45 -15.88 -13.94
C ARG A 362 -25.75 -16.49 -15.17
N ASN A 363 -24.45 -16.22 -15.34
CA ASN A 363 -23.69 -16.79 -16.44
C ASN A 363 -23.59 -18.31 -16.32
N LEU A 364 -23.28 -18.84 -15.12
CA LEU A 364 -23.24 -20.29 -14.88
C LEU A 364 -24.58 -20.95 -15.12
N VAL A 365 -25.71 -20.30 -14.81
CA VAL A 365 -27.05 -20.83 -15.10
C VAL A 365 -27.33 -20.76 -16.59
N ASN A 366 -26.96 -19.67 -17.26
CA ASN A 366 -27.15 -19.57 -18.72
C ASN A 366 -26.25 -20.55 -19.49
N ASP A 367 -25.04 -20.82 -19.00
CA ASP A 367 -24.14 -21.84 -19.61
C ASP A 367 -24.68 -23.29 -19.44
N MET A 368 -25.72 -23.50 -18.61
CA MET A 368 -26.39 -24.76 -18.39
C MET A 368 -27.71 -24.87 -19.17
N GLU A 369 -28.03 -23.96 -20.08
CA GLU A 369 -29.16 -24.10 -20.98
C GLU A 369 -28.90 -25.26 -21.93
N TRP A 370 -29.74 -26.29 -21.83
CA TRP A 370 -29.71 -27.44 -22.73
C TRP A 370 -30.53 -27.09 -23.97
N GLU A 371 -29.90 -27.00 -25.16
CA GLU A 371 -30.63 -26.90 -26.43
C GLU A 371 -31.31 -28.22 -26.66
N GLU A 372 -32.66 -28.24 -26.71
CA GLU A 372 -33.41 -29.36 -27.28
C GLU A 372 -33.11 -29.41 -28.79
N GLU A 373 -32.43 -30.47 -29.25
CA GLU A 373 -32.31 -30.75 -30.66
C GLU A 373 -33.74 -30.88 -31.26
N ARG A 374 -34.16 -29.85 -31.96
CA ARG A 374 -35.35 -29.97 -32.82
C ARG A 374 -35.03 -31.02 -33.88
N LYS A 375 -35.55 -32.22 -33.71
CA LYS A 375 -35.68 -33.19 -34.80
C LYS A 375 -36.64 -32.59 -35.82
N GLU A 376 -36.11 -31.95 -36.86
CA GLU A 376 -36.87 -31.72 -38.08
C GLU A 376 -37.20 -33.09 -38.67
N GLY A 377 -38.46 -33.48 -38.52
CA GLY A 377 -39.01 -34.66 -39.16
C GLY A 377 -39.06 -34.48 -40.70
N SER A 378 -38.19 -35.16 -41.38
CA SER A 378 -38.34 -35.39 -42.81
C SER A 378 -39.69 -36.12 -43.07
N ILE A 379 -40.69 -35.39 -43.53
CA ILE A 379 -41.87 -35.96 -44.13
C ILE A 379 -41.48 -36.33 -45.54
N ASP A 380 -41.20 -37.62 -45.77
CA ASP A 380 -41.17 -38.21 -47.08
C ASP A 380 -42.62 -38.23 -47.64
N GLN A 381 -42.86 -37.39 -48.61
CA GLN A 381 -43.97 -37.51 -49.52
C GLN A 381 -43.46 -38.25 -50.72
N ASN A 382 -43.62 -39.58 -50.72
CA ASN A 382 -43.71 -40.41 -51.91
C ASN A 382 -45.07 -41.05 -51.90
N GLU A 383 -46.00 -40.48 -52.65
CA GLU A 383 -47.09 -41.21 -53.28
C GLU A 383 -47.43 -40.53 -54.58
N ASN A 384 -47.41 -41.41 -55.60
CA ASN A 384 -48.09 -41.39 -56.89
C ASN A 384 -47.34 -40.94 -58.15
N GLU A 385 -47.17 -41.86 -58.88
CA GLU A 385 -47.29 -42.50 -60.19
C GLU A 385 -45.98 -42.66 -60.94
#